data_d9b18ab0f3317fbbeb72cfd7b11cc098
#
_entry.id   d9b18ab0f3317fbbeb72cfd7b11cc098
#
_cell.length_a   1.000
_cell.length_b   1.000
_cell.length_c   1.000
_cell.angle_alpha   90.00
_cell.angle_beta   90.00
_cell.angle_gamma   90.00
#
_symmetry.space_group_name_H-M   'P 1'
#
loop_
_entity.id
_entity.type
_entity.pdbx_description
1 polymer ?
#
loop_
_entity_poly.entity_id
_entity_poly.type
_entity_poly.pdbx_seq_one_letter_code
_entity_poly.pdbx_strand_id
1 'polypeptide(L)'
;LKYFCEFGFEGIYMCTVVVESEFFDGSAGPNDRPCTTARLRKLRDLRQNVIVDTSEWIEHPERCKEADPSAGRSGFSSARWEAFKKDVAFFRRVSLGSYWIGMQKDHGYNPPPVWGITGRFFAELFPADDASMKVLSAIDPLLLSAMFGFVAWAFGWRVMCLAVVFWGVQDASPFYWTGGAFLRQDWLFYAVVSACLVRKQRYFWGGAFLAYATLLRVFPIFFFLGWIVLAVAHAVRTWRREED
;
A
#
# COMPACT_ATOMS: atom_id res chain seq x y z
N LEU A 1 -5.78 3.42 -6.44
CA LEU A 1 -6.38 4.61 -5.82
C LEU A 1 -6.46 5.82 -6.73
N LYS A 2 -5.50 6.01 -7.64
CA LYS A 2 -5.49 7.11 -8.62
C LYS A 2 -6.81 7.20 -9.42
N TYR A 3 -7.46 6.07 -9.68
CA TYR A 3 -8.69 5.96 -10.47
C TYR A 3 -9.86 5.43 -9.65
N PHE A 4 -9.80 5.56 -8.32
CA PHE A 4 -10.82 5.01 -7.43
C PHE A 4 -12.21 5.63 -7.65
N CYS A 5 -12.28 6.92 -7.96
CA CYS A 5 -13.55 7.59 -8.23
C CYS A 5 -14.22 7.08 -9.50
N GLU A 6 -13.41 6.65 -10.50
CA GLU A 6 -13.90 6.22 -11.79
C GLU A 6 -14.48 4.79 -11.74
N PHE A 7 -13.75 3.83 -11.15
CA PHE A 7 -14.17 2.42 -11.15
C PHE A 7 -14.57 1.85 -9.78
N GLY A 8 -14.42 2.63 -8.71
CA GLY A 8 -14.71 2.18 -7.34
C GLY A 8 -13.73 1.10 -6.84
N PHE A 9 -14.11 0.43 -5.77
CA PHE A 9 -13.33 -0.69 -5.22
C PHE A 9 -13.38 -1.93 -6.12
N GLU A 10 -14.54 -2.17 -6.74
CA GLU A 10 -14.85 -3.43 -7.42
C GLU A 10 -14.31 -3.50 -8.85
N GLY A 11 -14.19 -2.36 -9.52
CA GLY A 11 -13.88 -2.30 -10.95
C GLY A 11 -12.41 -2.48 -11.34
N ILE A 12 -11.47 -2.50 -10.37
CA ILE A 12 -10.04 -2.46 -10.69
C ILE A 12 -9.58 -3.61 -11.60
N TYR A 13 -9.94 -4.85 -11.31
CA TYR A 13 -9.50 -6.00 -12.10
C TYR A 13 -10.22 -6.08 -13.43
N MET A 14 -11.51 -5.81 -13.43
CA MET A 14 -12.35 -5.85 -14.61
C MET A 14 -11.94 -4.79 -15.61
N CYS A 15 -11.77 -3.55 -15.17
CA CYS A 15 -11.32 -2.47 -16.06
C CYS A 15 -9.88 -2.66 -16.55
N THR A 16 -9.02 -3.27 -15.75
CA THR A 16 -7.67 -3.64 -16.20
C THR A 16 -7.72 -4.65 -17.36
N VAL A 17 -8.59 -5.65 -17.30
CA VAL A 17 -8.75 -6.64 -18.37
C VAL A 17 -9.36 -6.01 -19.63
N VAL A 18 -10.32 -5.09 -19.49
CA VAL A 18 -10.86 -4.33 -20.62
C VAL A 18 -9.74 -3.56 -21.34
N VAL A 19 -8.88 -2.86 -20.56
CA VAL A 19 -7.72 -2.17 -21.13
C VAL A 19 -6.77 -3.14 -21.83
N GLU A 20 -6.47 -4.28 -21.21
CA GLU A 20 -5.61 -5.29 -21.84
C GLU A 20 -6.20 -5.78 -23.17
N SER A 21 -7.51 -5.94 -23.28
CA SER A 21 -8.15 -6.35 -24.52
C SER A 21 -8.05 -5.29 -25.62
N GLU A 22 -8.12 -4.01 -25.26
CA GLU A 22 -7.98 -2.90 -26.22
C GLU A 22 -6.55 -2.76 -26.77
N PHE A 23 -5.52 -2.99 -25.95
CA PHE A 23 -4.12 -2.85 -26.41
C PHE A 23 -3.66 -3.98 -27.32
N PHE A 24 -4.21 -5.17 -27.17
CA PHE A 24 -3.63 -6.37 -27.75
C PHE A 24 -4.43 -6.93 -28.92
N ASP A 25 -5.39 -6.20 -29.47
CA ASP A 25 -6.06 -6.54 -30.68
C ASP A 25 -5.14 -6.35 -31.92
N GLY A 26 -3.96 -7.00 -31.89
CA GLY A 26 -3.14 -7.19 -33.08
C GLY A 26 -1.75 -6.55 -33.10
N SER A 27 -1.31 -5.85 -32.05
CA SER A 27 0.02 -5.20 -32.01
C SER A 27 0.99 -5.75 -30.97
N ALA A 28 0.87 -7.02 -30.63
CA ALA A 28 1.78 -7.66 -29.67
C ALA A 28 3.21 -7.70 -30.22
N GLY A 29 4.18 -7.23 -29.44
CA GLY A 29 5.60 -7.37 -29.74
C GLY A 29 6.03 -8.85 -29.75
N PRO A 30 7.20 -9.18 -30.31
CA PRO A 30 7.65 -10.57 -30.54
C PRO A 30 7.76 -11.41 -29.26
N ASN A 31 7.74 -10.80 -28.06
CA ASN A 31 7.80 -11.47 -26.77
C ASN A 31 6.47 -11.46 -25.98
N ASP A 32 5.44 -10.80 -26.50
CA ASP A 32 4.14 -10.76 -25.87
C ASP A 32 3.28 -11.92 -26.40
N ARG A 33 2.87 -12.82 -25.52
CA ARG A 33 1.90 -13.84 -25.87
C ARG A 33 0.59 -13.15 -26.25
N PRO A 34 -0.04 -13.52 -27.38
CA PRO A 34 -1.20 -12.84 -27.91
C PRO A 34 -2.36 -12.81 -26.90
N CYS A 35 -3.15 -11.77 -26.96
CA CYS A 35 -4.27 -11.43 -26.08
C CYS A 35 -5.44 -12.45 -26.06
N THR A 36 -5.38 -13.50 -26.87
CA THR A 36 -6.26 -14.67 -26.70
C THR A 36 -6.32 -15.17 -25.25
N THR A 37 -5.26 -14.90 -24.46
CA THR A 37 -5.25 -15.22 -23.04
C THR A 37 -6.12 -14.29 -22.19
N ALA A 38 -6.42 -13.07 -22.60
CA ALA A 38 -7.30 -12.18 -21.82
C ALA A 38 -8.76 -12.69 -21.82
N ARG A 39 -9.26 -13.12 -22.98
CA ARG A 39 -10.63 -13.66 -23.12
C ARG A 39 -10.84 -15.02 -22.47
N LEU A 40 -9.77 -15.81 -22.31
CA LEU A 40 -9.83 -17.15 -21.70
C LEU A 40 -9.38 -17.15 -20.23
N ARG A 41 -9.19 -15.98 -19.65
CA ARG A 41 -8.68 -15.81 -18.31
C ARG A 41 -9.81 -15.71 -17.30
N LYS A 42 -9.50 -16.10 -16.05
CA LYS A 42 -10.36 -15.91 -14.91
C LYS A 42 -9.80 -14.84 -14.01
N LEU A 43 -10.66 -13.98 -13.49
CA LEU A 43 -10.34 -12.97 -12.50
C LEU A 43 -11.33 -13.05 -11.31
N ARG A 44 -11.05 -12.33 -10.25
CA ARG A 44 -11.98 -12.21 -9.14
C ARG A 44 -12.91 -11.04 -9.36
N ASP A 45 -14.21 -11.32 -9.36
CA ASP A 45 -15.23 -10.29 -9.15
C ASP A 45 -15.19 -9.88 -7.67
N LEU A 46 -14.75 -8.67 -7.39
CA LEU A 46 -14.62 -8.16 -6.03
C LEU A 46 -15.97 -7.83 -5.39
N ARG A 47 -17.04 -7.66 -6.18
CA ARG A 47 -18.39 -7.43 -5.67
C ARG A 47 -18.97 -8.68 -5.02
N GLN A 48 -18.83 -9.81 -5.70
CA GLN A 48 -19.39 -11.10 -5.24
C GLN A 48 -18.34 -11.98 -4.58
N ASN A 49 -17.07 -11.61 -4.66
CA ASN A 49 -15.91 -12.36 -4.18
C ASN A 49 -15.80 -13.76 -4.82
N VAL A 50 -16.18 -13.89 -6.08
CA VAL A 50 -16.13 -15.14 -6.84
C VAL A 50 -15.18 -15.02 -8.02
N ILE A 51 -14.72 -16.17 -8.53
CA ILE A 51 -13.88 -16.22 -9.74
C ILE A 51 -14.81 -16.32 -10.96
N VAL A 52 -14.70 -15.35 -11.86
CA VAL A 52 -15.50 -15.24 -13.08
C VAL A 52 -14.63 -15.26 -14.33
N ASP A 53 -15.25 -15.53 -15.47
CA ASP A 53 -14.61 -15.41 -16.77
C ASP A 53 -14.54 -13.95 -17.21
N THR A 54 -13.50 -13.59 -17.95
CA THR A 54 -13.25 -12.21 -18.39
C THR A 54 -14.08 -11.80 -19.61
N SER A 55 -14.66 -12.75 -20.33
CA SER A 55 -15.38 -12.52 -21.60
C SER A 55 -16.49 -11.48 -21.48
N GLU A 56 -17.33 -11.59 -20.47
CA GLU A 56 -18.45 -10.67 -20.24
C GLU A 56 -18.02 -9.20 -20.12
N TRP A 57 -16.89 -8.93 -19.47
CA TRP A 57 -16.38 -7.57 -19.29
C TRP A 57 -15.71 -7.02 -20.55
N ILE A 58 -15.07 -7.89 -21.31
CA ILE A 58 -14.46 -7.53 -22.61
C ILE A 58 -15.53 -7.23 -23.65
N GLU A 59 -16.66 -7.94 -23.60
CA GLU A 59 -17.81 -7.71 -24.51
C GLU A 59 -18.59 -6.45 -24.14
N HIS A 60 -18.53 -6.00 -22.87
CA HIS A 60 -19.23 -4.85 -22.33
C HIS A 60 -18.28 -3.80 -21.71
N PRO A 61 -17.34 -3.21 -22.48
CA PRO A 61 -16.35 -2.27 -21.99
C PRO A 61 -16.96 -0.96 -21.44
N GLU A 62 -18.18 -0.62 -21.83
CA GLU A 62 -18.94 0.52 -21.32
C GLU A 62 -19.15 0.43 -19.81
N ARG A 63 -19.29 -0.76 -19.24
CA ARG A 63 -19.43 -0.97 -17.79
C ARG A 63 -18.25 -0.43 -16.98
N CYS A 64 -17.07 -0.31 -17.61
CA CYS A 64 -15.91 0.32 -16.98
C CYS A 64 -15.85 1.82 -17.21
N LYS A 65 -16.28 2.28 -18.39
CA LYS A 65 -16.08 3.68 -18.82
C LYS A 65 -17.19 4.59 -18.32
N GLU A 66 -18.41 4.09 -18.26
CA GLU A 66 -19.59 4.89 -17.89
C GLU A 66 -19.73 5.08 -16.39
N ALA A 67 -20.37 6.18 -16.02
CA ALA A 67 -20.71 6.46 -14.64
C ALA A 67 -21.80 5.49 -14.15
N ASP A 68 -21.63 5.05 -12.91
CA ASP A 68 -22.63 4.27 -12.18
C ASP A 68 -22.81 4.84 -10.77
N PRO A 69 -23.72 5.82 -10.60
CA PRO A 69 -23.96 6.44 -9.33
C PRO A 69 -24.43 5.46 -8.25
N SER A 70 -25.10 4.36 -8.64
CA SER A 70 -25.58 3.33 -7.69
C SER A 70 -24.40 2.57 -7.05
N ALA A 71 -23.29 2.43 -7.78
CA ALA A 71 -22.02 1.85 -7.31
C ALA A 71 -21.00 2.91 -6.85
N GLY A 72 -21.39 4.18 -6.77
CA GLY A 72 -20.51 5.29 -6.38
C GLY A 72 -19.38 5.57 -7.39
N ARG A 73 -19.58 5.27 -8.68
CA ARG A 73 -18.58 5.44 -9.75
C ARG A 73 -18.92 6.65 -10.62
N SER A 74 -17.92 7.51 -10.83
CA SER A 74 -18.05 8.70 -11.69
C SER A 74 -17.87 8.40 -13.18
N GLY A 75 -17.40 7.21 -13.54
CA GLY A 75 -16.97 6.87 -14.89
C GLY A 75 -15.68 7.56 -15.32
N PHE A 76 -15.17 7.20 -16.49
CA PHE A 76 -13.94 7.75 -17.04
C PHE A 76 -14.23 8.84 -18.09
N SER A 77 -13.58 10.00 -17.96
CA SER A 77 -13.41 10.86 -19.12
C SER A 77 -12.42 10.24 -20.11
N SER A 78 -12.47 10.63 -21.40
CA SER A 78 -11.54 10.11 -22.42
C SER A 78 -10.08 10.29 -22.02
N ALA A 79 -9.71 11.45 -21.46
CA ALA A 79 -8.35 11.73 -21.02
C ALA A 79 -7.92 10.83 -19.85
N ARG A 80 -8.82 10.58 -18.89
CA ARG A 80 -8.56 9.70 -17.75
C ARG A 80 -8.45 8.24 -18.15
N TRP A 81 -9.27 7.79 -19.12
CA TRP A 81 -9.17 6.46 -19.68
C TRP A 81 -7.83 6.23 -20.38
N GLU A 82 -7.37 7.18 -21.21
CA GLU A 82 -6.04 7.09 -21.83
C GLU A 82 -4.91 7.10 -20.80
N ALA A 83 -5.01 7.87 -19.71
CA ALA A 83 -4.05 7.83 -18.63
C ALA A 83 -4.06 6.46 -17.91
N PHE A 84 -5.23 5.88 -17.66
CA PHE A 84 -5.37 4.55 -17.06
C PHE A 84 -4.77 3.47 -17.96
N LYS A 85 -5.02 3.53 -19.25
CA LYS A 85 -4.39 2.63 -20.25
C LYS A 85 -2.87 2.67 -20.17
N LYS A 86 -2.28 3.87 -20.12
CA LYS A 86 -0.82 4.02 -20.02
C LYS A 86 -0.27 3.40 -18.74
N ASP A 87 -0.93 3.65 -17.60
CA ASP A 87 -0.52 3.08 -16.31
C ASP A 87 -0.63 1.53 -16.32
N VAL A 88 -1.72 0.98 -16.84
CA VAL A 88 -1.89 -0.48 -16.99
C VAL A 88 -0.82 -1.09 -17.91
N ALA A 89 -0.54 -0.46 -19.05
CA ALA A 89 0.49 -0.91 -19.98
C ALA A 89 1.88 -0.92 -19.33
N PHE A 90 2.21 0.11 -18.55
CA PHE A 90 3.45 0.17 -17.80
C PHE A 90 3.56 -0.99 -16.79
N PHE A 91 2.58 -1.15 -15.90
CA PHE A 91 2.61 -2.18 -14.87
C PHE A 91 2.57 -3.60 -15.48
N ARG A 92 1.84 -3.79 -16.56
CA ARG A 92 1.82 -5.07 -17.29
C ARG A 92 3.19 -5.42 -17.86
N ARG A 93 3.90 -4.42 -18.41
CA ARG A 93 5.26 -4.60 -18.98
C ARG A 93 6.28 -4.99 -17.91
N VAL A 94 6.26 -4.34 -16.75
CA VAL A 94 7.25 -4.55 -15.70
C VAL A 94 6.94 -5.74 -14.79
N SER A 95 5.72 -6.26 -14.83
CA SER A 95 5.30 -7.40 -14.01
C SER A 95 5.57 -8.73 -14.72
N LEU A 96 5.97 -9.74 -13.95
CA LEU A 96 6.01 -11.12 -14.45
C LEU A 96 4.58 -11.55 -14.82
N GLY A 97 4.39 -12.20 -15.95
CA GLY A 97 3.08 -12.57 -16.46
C GLY A 97 2.26 -13.44 -15.52
N SER A 98 2.88 -14.38 -14.82
CA SER A 98 2.24 -15.23 -13.80
C SER A 98 1.79 -14.41 -12.59
N TYR A 99 2.62 -13.47 -12.13
CA TYR A 99 2.30 -12.57 -11.02
C TYR A 99 1.13 -11.64 -11.39
N TRP A 100 1.16 -11.04 -12.59
CA TRP A 100 0.11 -10.16 -13.10
C TRP A 100 -1.26 -10.85 -13.12
N ILE A 101 -1.31 -12.09 -13.64
CA ILE A 101 -2.54 -12.88 -13.68
C ILE A 101 -2.96 -13.32 -12.25
N GLY A 102 -2.00 -13.69 -11.42
CA GLY A 102 -2.27 -14.10 -10.04
C GLY A 102 -2.86 -12.98 -9.18
N MET A 103 -2.33 -11.76 -9.34
CA MET A 103 -2.78 -10.57 -8.65
C MET A 103 -4.26 -10.24 -8.92
N GLN A 104 -4.75 -10.51 -10.12
CA GLN A 104 -6.15 -10.28 -10.49
C GLN A 104 -7.13 -11.35 -9.94
N LYS A 105 -6.61 -12.34 -9.22
CA LYS A 105 -7.40 -13.39 -8.55
C LYS A 105 -7.41 -13.24 -7.03
N ASP A 106 -6.68 -12.28 -6.49
CA ASP A 106 -6.67 -11.99 -5.06
C ASP A 106 -7.92 -11.23 -4.59
N HIS A 107 -7.96 -10.82 -3.33
CA HIS A 107 -9.11 -10.13 -2.75
C HIS A 107 -9.10 -8.59 -2.92
N GLY A 108 -8.33 -8.10 -3.87
CA GLY A 108 -8.31 -6.70 -4.26
C GLY A 108 -7.46 -5.82 -3.33
N TYR A 109 -7.87 -4.56 -3.27
CA TYR A 109 -7.16 -3.52 -2.51
C TYR A 109 -7.42 -3.66 -1.01
N ASN A 110 -6.40 -4.06 -0.25
CA ASN A 110 -6.48 -4.30 1.20
C ASN A 110 -5.97 -3.17 2.12
N PRO A 111 -5.19 -2.18 1.64
CA PRO A 111 -4.64 -1.18 2.54
C PRO A 111 -5.72 -0.35 3.24
N PRO A 112 -5.45 0.08 4.50
CA PRO A 112 -6.37 0.95 5.22
C PRO A 112 -6.57 2.30 4.52
N PRO A 113 -7.70 3.00 4.77
CA PRO A 113 -8.00 4.27 4.10
C PRO A 113 -6.90 5.32 4.23
N VAL A 114 -6.25 5.41 5.40
CA VAL A 114 -5.15 6.38 5.64
C VAL A 114 -3.96 6.12 4.75
N TRP A 115 -3.56 4.86 4.59
CA TRP A 115 -2.53 4.49 3.61
C TRP A 115 -2.99 4.86 2.19
N GLY A 116 -4.27 4.64 1.92
CA GLY A 116 -4.87 4.96 0.66
C GLY A 116 -4.77 6.44 0.26
N ILE A 117 -4.99 7.34 1.20
CA ILE A 117 -4.86 8.79 0.99
C ILE A 117 -3.42 9.15 0.62
N THR A 118 -2.44 8.65 1.40
CA THR A 118 -1.02 8.88 1.13
C THR A 118 -0.59 8.29 -0.21
N GLY A 119 -1.00 7.05 -0.49
CA GLY A 119 -0.71 6.37 -1.75
C GLY A 119 -1.30 7.10 -2.96
N ARG A 120 -2.53 7.62 -2.85
CA ARG A 120 -3.17 8.42 -3.89
C ARG A 120 -2.41 9.72 -4.16
N PHE A 121 -2.02 10.44 -3.11
CA PHE A 121 -1.24 11.67 -3.24
C PHE A 121 0.02 11.45 -4.09
N PHE A 122 0.80 10.43 -3.78
CA PHE A 122 1.99 10.11 -4.57
C PHE A 122 1.66 9.63 -5.99
N ALA A 123 0.62 8.82 -6.15
CA ALA A 123 0.22 8.31 -7.46
C ALA A 123 -0.34 9.41 -8.40
N GLU A 124 -0.80 10.53 -7.87
CA GLU A 124 -1.21 11.69 -8.67
C GLU A 124 -0.02 12.60 -9.02
N LEU A 125 1.00 12.66 -8.14
CA LEU A 125 2.20 13.46 -8.38
C LEU A 125 3.17 12.81 -9.37
N PHE A 126 3.26 11.49 -9.35
CA PHE A 126 4.25 10.74 -10.13
C PHE A 126 3.56 9.92 -11.22
N PRO A 127 3.97 10.05 -12.49
CA PRO A 127 3.51 9.18 -13.56
C PRO A 127 4.00 7.73 -13.33
N ALA A 128 3.32 6.76 -13.94
CA ALA A 128 3.77 5.37 -13.93
C ALA A 128 4.89 5.19 -14.98
N ASP A 129 6.12 5.49 -14.58
CA ASP A 129 7.33 5.29 -15.36
C ASP A 129 8.51 4.82 -14.49
N ASP A 130 9.58 4.39 -15.15
CA ASP A 130 10.75 3.80 -14.46
C ASP A 130 11.45 4.79 -13.52
N ALA A 131 11.46 6.08 -13.84
CA ALA A 131 12.09 7.11 -13.03
C ALA A 131 11.29 7.37 -11.75
N SER A 132 9.98 7.54 -11.90
CA SER A 132 9.04 7.72 -10.78
C SER A 132 9.05 6.51 -9.86
N MET A 133 9.06 5.28 -10.39
CA MET A 133 9.10 4.07 -9.59
C MET A 133 10.41 3.96 -8.79
N LYS A 134 11.55 4.38 -9.34
CA LYS A 134 12.82 4.43 -8.60
C LYS A 134 12.78 5.45 -7.46
N VAL A 135 12.22 6.63 -7.68
CA VAL A 135 12.06 7.65 -6.63
C VAL A 135 11.13 7.15 -5.52
N LEU A 136 9.98 6.61 -5.89
CA LEU A 136 9.02 6.08 -4.92
C LEU A 136 9.58 4.89 -4.12
N SER A 137 10.38 4.02 -4.76
CA SER A 137 11.02 2.90 -4.08
C SER A 137 12.09 3.31 -3.06
N ALA A 138 12.63 4.53 -3.16
CA ALA A 138 13.58 5.06 -2.19
C ALA A 138 12.93 5.53 -0.88
N ILE A 139 11.60 5.69 -0.84
CA ILE A 139 10.88 6.19 0.35
C ILE A 139 11.06 5.26 1.54
N ASP A 140 10.84 3.95 1.37
CA ASP A 140 10.99 2.99 2.46
C ASP A 140 12.42 2.91 3.03
N PRO A 141 13.49 2.81 2.21
CA PRO A 141 14.86 2.93 2.70
C PRO A 141 15.15 4.24 3.45
N LEU A 142 14.60 5.36 3.00
CA LEU A 142 14.74 6.65 3.69
C LEU A 142 14.02 6.65 5.04
N LEU A 143 12.79 6.12 5.11
CA LEU A 143 12.04 5.97 6.36
C LEU A 143 12.79 5.06 7.34
N LEU A 144 13.33 3.93 6.90
CA LEU A 144 14.13 3.03 7.74
C LEU A 144 15.41 3.72 8.24
N SER A 145 16.11 4.44 7.38
CA SER A 145 17.30 5.20 7.77
C SER A 145 16.99 6.26 8.83
N ALA A 146 15.91 7.01 8.61
CA ALA A 146 15.42 7.99 9.59
C ALA A 146 15.00 7.31 10.91
N MET A 147 14.32 6.17 10.84
CA MET A 147 13.94 5.38 12.02
C MET A 147 15.16 5.01 12.86
N PHE A 148 16.23 4.51 12.25
CA PHE A 148 17.47 4.20 12.97
C PHE A 148 18.14 5.45 13.53
N GLY A 149 18.06 6.60 12.83
CA GLY A 149 18.47 7.88 13.35
C GLY A 149 17.71 8.28 14.63
N PHE A 150 16.39 8.10 14.67
CA PHE A 150 15.59 8.32 15.87
C PHE A 150 15.95 7.36 17.00
N VAL A 151 16.24 6.09 16.70
CA VAL A 151 16.72 5.12 17.69
C VAL A 151 18.06 5.58 18.29
N ALA A 152 19.01 6.01 17.45
CA ALA A 152 20.29 6.54 17.91
C ALA A 152 20.10 7.77 18.82
N TRP A 153 19.23 8.70 18.44
CA TRP A 153 18.92 9.89 19.23
C TRP A 153 18.27 9.56 20.58
N ALA A 154 17.37 8.58 20.63
CA ALA A 154 16.60 8.26 21.82
C ALA A 154 17.34 7.32 22.78
N PHE A 155 18.04 6.32 22.27
CA PHE A 155 18.64 5.21 23.03
C PHE A 155 20.17 5.12 22.89
N GLY A 156 20.75 5.90 22.00
CA GLY A 156 22.20 5.90 21.72
C GLY A 156 22.60 4.96 20.61
N TRP A 157 23.84 5.19 20.09
CA TRP A 157 24.33 4.49 18.89
C TRP A 157 24.46 2.97 19.05
N ARG A 158 24.76 2.47 20.26
CA ARG A 158 24.87 1.02 20.55
C ARG A 158 23.55 0.29 20.32
N VAL A 159 22.46 0.87 20.81
CA VAL A 159 21.11 0.31 20.59
C VAL A 159 20.73 0.40 19.13
N MET A 160 21.06 1.50 18.47
CA MET A 160 20.83 1.65 17.02
C MET A 160 21.56 0.56 16.24
N CYS A 161 22.85 0.28 16.52
CA CYS A 161 23.59 -0.79 15.85
C CYS A 161 22.93 -2.17 16.05
N LEU A 162 22.48 -2.47 17.28
CA LEU A 162 21.75 -3.72 17.54
C LEU A 162 20.43 -3.78 16.76
N ALA A 163 19.69 -2.68 16.70
CA ALA A 163 18.44 -2.61 15.93
C ALA A 163 18.69 -2.82 14.42
N VAL A 164 19.77 -2.25 13.87
CA VAL A 164 20.17 -2.44 12.46
C VAL A 164 20.52 -3.91 12.19
N VAL A 165 21.32 -4.54 13.08
CA VAL A 165 21.68 -5.96 12.93
C VAL A 165 20.42 -6.83 13.02
N PHE A 166 19.57 -6.61 14.02
CA PHE A 166 18.31 -7.35 14.19
C PHE A 166 17.43 -7.23 12.95
N TRP A 167 17.27 -6.02 12.43
CA TRP A 167 16.50 -5.77 11.20
C TRP A 167 17.12 -6.44 9.98
N GLY A 168 18.44 -6.39 9.85
CA GLY A 168 19.16 -6.91 8.68
C GLY A 168 19.22 -8.44 8.59
N VAL A 169 19.14 -9.14 9.73
CA VAL A 169 19.24 -10.60 9.78
C VAL A 169 17.91 -11.32 9.96
N GLN A 170 16.82 -10.57 10.15
CA GLN A 170 15.49 -11.19 10.30
C GLN A 170 14.97 -11.73 8.96
N ASP A 171 14.33 -12.89 8.99
CA ASP A 171 13.84 -13.60 7.81
C ASP A 171 12.36 -13.26 7.48
N ALA A 172 11.64 -12.70 8.43
CA ALA A 172 10.20 -12.41 8.28
C ALA A 172 9.89 -11.31 7.25
N SER A 173 10.85 -10.43 6.94
CA SER A 173 10.69 -9.33 6.00
C SER A 173 11.98 -9.10 5.21
N PRO A 174 12.35 -10.02 4.32
CA PRO A 174 13.61 -9.95 3.57
C PRO A 174 13.64 -8.69 2.68
N PHE A 175 14.85 -8.24 2.35
CA PHE A 175 15.07 -6.97 1.65
C PHE A 175 14.28 -6.84 0.33
N TYR A 176 14.13 -7.92 -0.45
CA TYR A 176 13.34 -7.87 -1.69
C TYR A 176 11.83 -7.62 -1.46
N TRP A 177 11.36 -7.77 -0.22
CA TRP A 177 10.02 -7.40 0.19
C TRP A 177 9.91 -5.94 0.62
N THR A 178 11.01 -5.33 1.03
CA THR A 178 11.07 -3.96 1.54
C THR A 178 11.79 -3.03 0.57
N GLY A 179 12.85 -3.49 -0.08
CA GLY A 179 13.57 -2.74 -1.08
C GLY A 179 12.77 -2.67 -2.39
N GLY A 180 12.38 -1.47 -2.80
CA GLY A 180 11.57 -1.25 -3.99
C GLY A 180 10.06 -1.35 -3.76
N ALA A 181 9.61 -1.71 -2.56
CA ALA A 181 8.20 -1.58 -2.20
C ALA A 181 7.89 -0.13 -1.80
N PHE A 182 6.69 0.32 -2.15
CA PHE A 182 6.25 1.67 -1.85
C PHE A 182 5.42 1.70 -0.58
N LEU A 183 5.80 2.54 0.41
CA LEU A 183 5.11 2.76 1.69
C LEU A 183 4.73 1.44 2.39
N ARG A 184 5.69 0.52 2.47
CA ARG A 184 5.48 -0.77 3.13
C ARG A 184 5.93 -0.75 4.58
N GLN A 185 6.93 0.07 4.89
CA GLN A 185 7.55 0.18 6.22
C GLN A 185 7.16 1.47 6.96
N ASP A 186 6.27 2.26 6.42
CA ASP A 186 5.79 3.52 7.01
C ASP A 186 5.21 3.31 8.41
N TRP A 187 4.34 2.31 8.61
CA TRP A 187 3.77 1.98 9.92
C TRP A 187 4.85 1.65 10.97
N LEU A 188 5.91 0.94 10.56
CA LEU A 188 7.02 0.58 11.44
C LEU A 188 7.81 1.82 11.85
N PHE A 189 8.10 2.71 10.90
CA PHE A 189 8.73 3.99 11.16
C PHE A 189 7.94 4.75 12.25
N TYR A 190 6.64 4.94 12.07
CA TYR A 190 5.81 5.68 13.05
C TYR A 190 5.73 4.98 14.40
N ALA A 191 5.65 3.65 14.46
CA ALA A 191 5.61 2.89 15.69
C ALA A 191 6.94 3.01 16.48
N VAL A 192 8.08 2.87 15.83
CA VAL A 192 9.40 2.99 16.47
C VAL A 192 9.69 4.43 16.88
N VAL A 193 9.38 5.41 16.04
CA VAL A 193 9.54 6.84 16.39
C VAL A 193 8.65 7.20 17.57
N SER A 194 7.43 6.64 17.68
CA SER A 194 6.58 6.78 18.87
C SER A 194 7.32 6.36 20.14
N ALA A 195 7.93 5.17 20.16
CA ALA A 195 8.70 4.71 21.31
C ALA A 195 9.90 5.62 21.62
N CYS A 196 10.58 6.13 20.60
CA CYS A 196 11.68 7.09 20.77
C CYS A 196 11.20 8.41 21.39
N LEU A 197 10.06 8.93 20.97
CA LEU A 197 9.46 10.15 21.48
C LEU A 197 9.03 9.98 22.94
N VAL A 198 8.42 8.85 23.29
CA VAL A 198 8.08 8.51 24.68
C VAL A 198 9.34 8.44 25.56
N ARG A 199 10.39 7.79 25.09
CA ARG A 199 11.68 7.74 25.79
C ARG A 199 12.23 9.12 26.07
N LYS A 200 11.96 10.10 25.18
CA LYS A 200 12.34 11.51 25.32
C LYS A 200 11.27 12.37 26.02
N GLN A 201 10.28 11.75 26.68
CA GLN A 201 9.17 12.40 27.40
C GLN A 201 8.29 13.32 26.52
N ARG A 202 8.28 13.08 25.22
CA ARG A 202 7.42 13.78 24.25
C ARG A 202 6.11 12.99 24.05
N TYR A 203 5.35 12.83 25.12
CA TYR A 203 4.20 11.90 25.18
C TYR A 203 3.11 12.21 24.16
N PHE A 204 2.77 13.48 23.97
CA PHE A 204 1.77 13.87 22.97
C PHE A 204 2.14 13.39 21.57
N TRP A 205 3.35 13.69 21.12
CA TRP A 205 3.83 13.28 19.81
C TRP A 205 4.02 11.76 19.72
N GLY A 206 4.48 11.14 20.79
CA GLY A 206 4.55 9.68 20.85
C GLY A 206 3.19 9.03 20.65
N GLY A 207 2.14 9.53 21.32
CA GLY A 207 0.77 9.06 21.13
C GLY A 207 0.24 9.29 19.72
N ALA A 208 0.46 10.49 19.17
CA ALA A 208 0.03 10.84 17.81
C ALA A 208 0.68 9.93 16.75
N PHE A 209 1.99 9.66 16.88
CA PHE A 209 2.70 8.75 15.97
C PHE A 209 2.21 7.30 16.09
N LEU A 210 1.94 6.82 17.32
CA LEU A 210 1.39 5.48 17.52
C LEU A 210 -0.03 5.35 16.96
N ALA A 211 -0.87 6.37 17.15
CA ALA A 211 -2.20 6.41 16.58
C ALA A 211 -2.14 6.34 15.04
N TYR A 212 -1.26 7.12 14.42
CA TYR A 212 -1.09 7.09 12.96
C TYR A 212 -0.57 5.73 12.48
N ALA A 213 0.41 5.13 13.17
CA ALA A 213 0.86 3.76 12.87
C ALA A 213 -0.29 2.74 12.93
N THR A 214 -1.18 2.88 13.91
CA THR A 214 -2.37 2.03 14.07
C THR A 214 -3.36 2.20 12.93
N LEU A 215 -3.53 3.42 12.42
CA LEU A 215 -4.37 3.70 11.26
C LEU A 215 -3.78 3.15 9.95
N LEU A 216 -2.45 2.99 9.88
CA LEU A 216 -1.76 2.36 8.75
C LEU A 216 -1.78 0.83 8.82
N ARG A 217 -1.71 0.28 10.02
CA ARG A 217 -1.77 -1.17 10.31
C ARG A 217 -2.41 -1.40 11.67
N VAL A 218 -3.24 -2.39 11.80
CA VAL A 218 -3.95 -2.68 13.06
C VAL A 218 -2.99 -3.08 14.19
N PHE A 219 -1.90 -3.78 13.89
CA PHE A 219 -0.98 -4.33 14.90
C PHE A 219 -0.38 -3.32 15.89
N PRO A 220 0.00 -2.09 15.51
CA PRO A 220 0.54 -1.12 16.45
C PRO A 220 -0.41 -0.77 17.60
N ILE A 221 -1.71 -1.05 17.50
CA ILE A 221 -2.68 -0.81 18.59
C ILE A 221 -2.28 -1.55 19.88
N PHE A 222 -1.64 -2.71 19.74
CA PHE A 222 -1.21 -3.49 20.93
C PHE A 222 -0.13 -2.79 21.75
N PHE A 223 0.62 -1.86 21.17
CA PHE A 223 1.58 -1.05 21.93
C PHE A 223 0.90 -0.07 22.89
N PHE A 224 -0.36 0.31 22.66
CA PHE A 224 -1.13 1.08 23.64
C PHE A 224 -1.35 0.35 24.95
N LEU A 225 -1.40 -0.98 24.95
CA LEU A 225 -1.49 -1.76 26.21
C LEU A 225 -0.29 -1.47 27.12
N GLY A 226 0.92 -1.43 26.57
CA GLY A 226 2.11 -1.06 27.30
C GLY A 226 2.04 0.36 27.88
N TRP A 227 1.48 1.30 27.14
CA TRP A 227 1.29 2.68 27.59
C TRP A 227 0.26 2.77 28.73
N ILE A 228 -0.85 2.05 28.62
CA ILE A 228 -1.87 1.98 29.66
C ILE A 228 -1.26 1.42 30.94
N VAL A 229 -0.51 0.32 30.87
CA VAL A 229 0.17 -0.28 32.01
C VAL A 229 1.14 0.72 32.67
N LEU A 230 1.94 1.45 31.88
CA LEU A 230 2.84 2.47 32.38
C LEU A 230 2.10 3.63 33.03
N ALA A 231 1.00 4.10 32.44
CA ALA A 231 0.19 5.18 32.97
C ALA A 231 -0.45 4.78 34.32
N VAL A 232 -1.02 3.58 34.39
CA VAL A 232 -1.60 3.04 35.64
C VAL A 232 -0.54 2.87 36.70
N ALA A 233 0.62 2.29 36.36
CA ALA A 233 1.73 2.13 37.31
C ALA A 233 2.25 3.49 37.82
N HIS A 234 2.28 4.50 36.96
CA HIS A 234 2.65 5.85 37.35
C HIS A 234 1.61 6.47 38.30
N ALA A 235 0.33 6.39 37.96
CA ALA A 235 -0.75 6.91 38.80
C ALA A 235 -0.78 6.25 40.17
N VAL A 236 -0.62 4.92 40.26
CA VAL A 236 -0.56 4.19 41.52
C VAL A 236 0.66 4.62 42.39
N ARG A 237 1.82 4.83 41.74
CA ARG A 237 3.01 5.30 42.45
C ARG A 237 2.86 6.73 43.00
N THR A 238 2.22 7.59 42.22
CA THR A 238 1.99 8.99 42.63
C THR A 238 1.00 9.03 43.78
N TRP A 239 -0.09 8.29 43.70
CA TRP A 239 -1.09 8.20 44.74
C TRP A 239 -0.49 7.70 46.10
N ARG A 240 0.29 6.61 46.06
CA ARG A 240 0.96 6.10 47.27
C ARG A 240 1.94 7.10 47.92
N ARG A 241 2.56 7.99 47.12
CA ARG A 241 3.46 9.03 47.65
C ARG A 241 2.72 10.21 48.28
N GLU A 242 1.45 10.38 47.95
CA GLU A 242 0.61 11.42 48.56
C GLU A 242 -0.02 10.95 49.90
N GLU A 243 -0.03 9.63 50.13
CA GLU A 243 -0.53 9.04 51.38
C GLU A 243 0.55 8.87 52.47
N ASP A 244 1.84 8.93 52.11
CA ASP A 244 2.99 8.92 53.02
C ASP A 244 3.45 10.36 53.38
#